data_dfaabb3f306b0e86a5d3d6ca9c8d9f75
#
_entry.id   dfaabb3f306b0e86a5d3d6ca9c8d9f75
#
_cell.length_a   1.000
_cell.length_b   1.000
_cell.length_c   1.000
_cell.angle_alpha   90.00
_cell.angle_beta   90.00
_cell.angle_gamma   90.00
#
_symmetry.space_group_name_H-M   'P 1'
#
loop_
_entity.id
_entity.type
_entity.pdbx_description
1 polymer ?
#
loop_
_entity_poly.entity_id
_entity_poly.type
_entity_poly.pdbx_seq_one_letter_code
_entity_poly.pdbx_strand_id
1 'polypeptide(L)'
;MRSSFRVLVAAASAALVSAATADVPFQQLADFGMGGAPYDVDPAGRIVGAVRVDGNQPYVPVIWNSPTASPVVLPNVNGGYAYAINSSGDIVGNEFQVSGVYGTPVLWVNGTERVVLPDLGEGGYATDINESGVIIGNVISKGNYLAARWVNRQLEVLAVPEFETPDGIVWTLANSINSSGDITGTVRGMAGSGTPSAAVRWDAEGNVSVVPSEGDETKGVSIDNLGAVLINGYFGGLRAPALVQPSGSVTVLNVPANLFAGATALTMSRNGIAAGYYYDSIGGNFVIKGVAWLDGVFTPLAMPAGQRYAFPSGVGNNGLVFGSATDGVTGRSVPGFWALPVQNSFVQPLTASGAPGQTVELSAVSRRGDLVNVGHSMTMTVGSTMVGRSITDAQGRARMAFTIPANHQGSQMTVRYTDENGATALGIVNVTPGCVAADLNCDGAVNGTDLGILLAQWGTGGSADLNRDGTVNGDDLGQLLGAWG
;
A
#
# COMPACT_ATOMS: atom_id res chain seq x y z
N MET A 1 -34.89 16.22 -11.28
CA MET A 1 -34.15 17.50 -11.25
C MET A 1 -32.68 17.18 -11.46
N ARG A 2 -32.15 17.47 -12.64
CA ARG A 2 -30.70 17.21 -12.91
C ARG A 2 -29.88 18.32 -12.26
N SER A 3 -29.15 17.98 -11.19
CA SER A 3 -28.19 18.87 -10.54
C SER A 3 -26.93 18.91 -11.41
N SER A 4 -26.67 20.05 -12.05
CA SER A 4 -25.46 20.29 -12.85
C SER A 4 -24.28 20.54 -11.88
N PHE A 5 -23.49 19.53 -11.60
CA PHE A 5 -22.18 19.72 -10.97
C PHE A 5 -21.24 20.34 -12.01
N ARG A 6 -20.85 21.59 -11.81
CA ARG A 6 -19.75 22.21 -12.57
C ARG A 6 -18.44 21.76 -11.95
N VAL A 7 -17.73 20.85 -12.62
CA VAL A 7 -16.34 20.52 -12.30
C VAL A 7 -15.47 21.70 -12.71
N LEU A 8 -14.78 22.29 -11.77
CA LEU A 8 -13.78 23.31 -12.02
C LEU A 8 -12.49 22.60 -12.49
N VAL A 9 -12.27 22.54 -13.80
CA VAL A 9 -10.99 22.08 -14.36
C VAL A 9 -9.99 23.21 -14.14
N ALA A 10 -9.16 23.10 -13.10
CA ALA A 10 -8.01 23.95 -12.90
C ALA A 10 -6.91 23.51 -13.89
N ALA A 11 -6.88 24.14 -15.06
CA ALA A 11 -5.76 23.99 -15.98
C ALA A 11 -4.55 24.75 -15.43
N ALA A 12 -3.69 24.06 -14.69
CA ALA A 12 -2.36 24.57 -14.39
C ALA A 12 -1.46 24.31 -15.60
N SER A 13 -1.46 25.26 -16.56
CA SER A 13 -0.50 25.30 -17.65
C SER A 13 0.85 25.83 -17.14
N ALA A 14 1.66 24.94 -16.55
CA ALA A 14 3.09 25.14 -16.49
C ALA A 14 3.70 24.57 -17.77
N ALA A 15 4.18 25.44 -18.64
CA ALA A 15 4.99 25.04 -19.79
C ALA A 15 6.35 24.51 -19.26
N LEU A 16 6.40 23.23 -18.91
CA LEU A 16 7.63 22.49 -18.76
C LEU A 16 8.11 22.15 -20.17
N VAL A 17 9.22 22.76 -20.57
CA VAL A 17 10.01 22.35 -21.73
C VAL A 17 10.37 20.89 -21.50
N SER A 18 9.71 19.97 -22.21
CA SER A 18 10.02 18.54 -22.18
C SER A 18 11.39 18.35 -22.83
N ALA A 19 12.43 18.21 -22.02
CA ALA A 19 13.55 17.41 -22.43
C ALA A 19 12.96 16.03 -22.72
N ALA A 20 13.20 15.48 -23.94
CA ALA A 20 12.79 14.12 -24.25
C ALA A 20 13.43 13.19 -23.21
N THR A 21 12.65 12.74 -22.26
CA THR A 21 13.09 11.76 -21.28
C THR A 21 13.38 10.48 -22.06
N ALA A 22 14.61 9.96 -21.98
CA ALA A 22 14.92 8.67 -22.55
C ALA A 22 13.98 7.62 -21.94
N ASP A 23 13.47 6.71 -22.78
CA ASP A 23 12.60 5.62 -22.31
C ASP A 23 13.32 4.82 -21.22
N VAL A 24 12.58 4.48 -20.15
CA VAL A 24 13.10 3.67 -19.04
C VAL A 24 13.40 2.25 -19.55
N PRO A 25 14.65 1.73 -19.41
CA PRO A 25 15.02 0.47 -20.00
C PRO A 25 14.33 -0.74 -19.35
N PHE A 26 13.98 -1.73 -20.18
CA PHE A 26 13.45 -3.01 -19.71
C PHE A 26 14.58 -3.92 -19.22
N GLN A 27 14.37 -4.56 -18.08
CA GLN A 27 15.23 -5.58 -17.52
C GLN A 27 14.45 -6.89 -17.39
N GLN A 28 14.97 -7.97 -17.95
CA GLN A 28 14.29 -9.26 -17.95
C GLN A 28 14.45 -9.94 -16.59
N LEU A 29 13.33 -10.49 -16.06
CA LEU A 29 13.34 -11.45 -14.97
C LEU A 29 13.67 -12.84 -15.51
N ALA A 30 14.32 -13.67 -14.69
CA ALA A 30 14.50 -15.07 -15.02
C ALA A 30 13.14 -15.77 -15.10
N ASP A 31 12.97 -16.66 -16.09
CA ASP A 31 11.84 -17.56 -16.24
C ASP A 31 12.37 -18.98 -16.55
N PHE A 32 11.49 -19.95 -16.73
CA PHE A 32 11.88 -21.30 -17.16
C PHE A 32 12.03 -21.43 -18.70
N GLY A 33 12.16 -20.31 -19.41
CA GLY A 33 12.32 -20.27 -20.86
C GLY A 33 11.01 -20.30 -21.65
N MET A 34 9.86 -20.43 -20.98
CA MET A 34 8.53 -20.56 -21.62
C MET A 34 7.61 -19.35 -21.43
N GLY A 35 8.14 -18.30 -20.78
CA GLY A 35 7.43 -17.04 -20.54
C GLY A 35 6.69 -16.98 -19.21
N GLY A 36 6.21 -15.78 -18.89
CA GLY A 36 5.53 -15.48 -17.65
C GLY A 36 5.12 -14.03 -17.54
N ALA A 37 4.52 -13.69 -16.39
CA ALA A 37 4.20 -12.33 -16.01
C ALA A 37 4.35 -12.16 -14.49
N PRO A 38 5.07 -11.14 -14.03
CA PRO A 38 5.03 -10.69 -12.63
C PRO A 38 3.79 -9.83 -12.42
N TYR A 39 3.23 -9.82 -11.21
CA TYR A 39 2.01 -9.07 -10.89
C TYR A 39 2.19 -8.09 -9.74
N ASP A 40 2.98 -8.43 -8.72
CA ASP A 40 3.16 -7.56 -7.56
C ASP A 40 4.55 -7.70 -6.94
N VAL A 41 4.90 -6.74 -6.07
CA VAL A 41 6.18 -6.68 -5.35
C VAL A 41 5.99 -6.14 -3.95
N ASP A 42 6.65 -6.75 -3.00
CA ASP A 42 6.70 -6.25 -1.63
C ASP A 42 7.83 -5.20 -1.42
N PRO A 43 7.85 -4.51 -0.27
CA PRO A 43 8.91 -3.55 0.05
C PRO A 43 10.32 -4.17 0.16
N ALA A 44 10.44 -5.48 0.37
CA ALA A 44 11.72 -6.19 0.39
C ALA A 44 12.26 -6.52 -1.01
N GLY A 45 11.46 -6.25 -2.06
CA GLY A 45 11.83 -6.52 -3.45
C GLY A 45 11.53 -7.95 -3.90
N ARG A 46 10.73 -8.72 -3.13
CA ARG A 46 10.22 -10.01 -3.55
C ARG A 46 9.06 -9.81 -4.51
N ILE A 47 9.10 -10.48 -5.64
CA ILE A 47 8.14 -10.31 -6.74
C ILE A 47 7.31 -11.58 -6.83
N VAL A 48 6.01 -11.46 -7.05
CA VAL A 48 5.12 -12.60 -7.30
C VAL A 48 4.50 -12.52 -8.67
N GLY A 49 4.12 -13.69 -9.20
CA GLY A 49 3.52 -13.77 -10.53
C GLY A 49 3.25 -15.20 -10.95
N ALA A 50 3.31 -15.43 -12.26
CA ALA A 50 3.16 -16.75 -12.82
C ALA A 50 4.08 -16.97 -14.01
N VAL A 51 4.59 -18.20 -14.16
CA VAL A 51 5.42 -18.62 -15.27
C VAL A 51 4.95 -19.97 -15.82
N ARG A 52 5.32 -20.29 -17.07
CA ARG A 52 5.17 -21.63 -17.62
C ARG A 52 6.45 -22.43 -17.38
N VAL A 53 6.29 -23.64 -16.88
CA VAL A 53 7.38 -24.59 -16.68
C VAL A 53 7.75 -25.31 -17.98
N ASP A 54 6.71 -25.65 -18.75
CA ASP A 54 6.86 -26.18 -20.13
C ASP A 54 5.72 -25.66 -21.03
N GLY A 55 5.84 -25.88 -22.35
CA GLY A 55 4.90 -25.33 -23.32
C GLY A 55 3.48 -25.95 -23.27
N ASN A 56 3.29 -27.08 -22.62
CA ASN A 56 2.04 -27.83 -22.57
C ASN A 56 1.31 -27.71 -21.22
N GLN A 57 2.00 -27.20 -20.21
CA GLN A 57 1.44 -27.03 -18.87
C GLN A 57 0.85 -25.63 -18.66
N PRO A 58 -0.14 -25.49 -17.77
CA PRO A 58 -0.66 -24.20 -17.38
C PRO A 58 0.41 -23.34 -16.69
N TYR A 59 0.13 -22.06 -16.52
CA TYR A 59 0.93 -21.19 -15.67
C TYR A 59 0.92 -21.71 -14.23
N VAL A 60 2.08 -21.61 -13.56
CA VAL A 60 2.23 -21.91 -12.13
C VAL A 60 2.58 -20.64 -11.36
N PRO A 61 2.03 -20.42 -10.17
CA PRO A 61 2.35 -19.28 -9.33
C PRO A 61 3.77 -19.40 -8.81
N VAL A 62 4.51 -18.27 -8.84
CA VAL A 62 5.91 -18.20 -8.44
C VAL A 62 6.22 -16.97 -7.60
N ILE A 63 7.34 -17.06 -6.89
CA ILE A 63 7.99 -15.93 -6.24
C ILE A 63 9.44 -15.80 -6.74
N TRP A 64 9.85 -14.58 -7.07
CA TRP A 64 11.26 -14.19 -7.23
C TRP A 64 11.70 -13.48 -5.96
N ASN A 65 12.68 -14.01 -5.24
CA ASN A 65 13.17 -13.42 -3.99
C ASN A 65 13.94 -12.10 -4.18
N SER A 66 14.29 -11.78 -5.42
CA SER A 66 14.82 -10.49 -5.87
C SER A 66 14.66 -10.38 -7.39
N PRO A 67 14.80 -9.18 -8.00
CA PRO A 67 14.76 -9.03 -9.45
C PRO A 67 15.80 -9.84 -10.24
N THR A 68 16.86 -10.32 -9.59
CA THR A 68 17.92 -11.13 -10.20
C THR A 68 17.84 -12.62 -9.85
N ALA A 69 16.90 -13.00 -8.97
CA ALA A 69 16.73 -14.40 -8.56
C ALA A 69 15.99 -15.22 -9.63
N SER A 70 16.22 -16.54 -9.64
CA SER A 70 15.36 -17.47 -10.36
C SER A 70 14.01 -17.60 -9.67
N PRO A 71 12.91 -17.85 -10.42
CA PRO A 71 11.60 -18.05 -9.83
C PRO A 71 11.54 -19.36 -9.04
N VAL A 72 10.85 -19.30 -7.90
CA VAL A 72 10.53 -20.46 -7.07
C VAL A 72 9.04 -20.71 -7.17
N VAL A 73 8.64 -21.93 -7.55
CA VAL A 73 7.23 -22.31 -7.65
C VAL A 73 6.63 -22.38 -6.25
N LEU A 74 5.48 -21.75 -6.05
CA LEU A 74 4.74 -21.85 -4.80
C LEU A 74 4.15 -23.25 -4.61
N PRO A 75 4.04 -23.74 -3.35
CA PRO A 75 3.69 -25.13 -3.09
C PRO A 75 2.24 -25.49 -3.48
N ASN A 76 2.06 -26.74 -3.84
CA ASN A 76 0.78 -27.46 -3.99
C ASN A 76 -0.19 -26.91 -5.03
N VAL A 77 0.30 -26.70 -6.25
CA VAL A 77 -0.54 -26.14 -7.30
C VAL A 77 -0.57 -27.01 -8.55
N ASN A 78 -1.76 -27.18 -9.10
CA ASN A 78 -1.96 -27.76 -10.43
C ASN A 78 -1.92 -26.70 -11.54
N GLY A 79 -1.49 -25.50 -11.21
CA GLY A 79 -1.50 -24.29 -12.02
C GLY A 79 -2.26 -23.17 -11.30
N GLY A 80 -2.07 -21.94 -11.75
CA GLY A 80 -2.69 -20.76 -11.15
C GLY A 80 -1.82 -19.51 -11.24
N TYR A 81 -2.17 -18.53 -10.45
CA TYR A 81 -1.51 -17.21 -10.42
C TYR A 81 -1.32 -16.75 -8.99
N ALA A 82 -0.19 -16.10 -8.71
CA ALA A 82 0.05 -15.31 -7.50
C ALA A 82 -0.13 -13.83 -7.86
N TYR A 83 -1.16 -13.19 -7.35
CA TYR A 83 -1.54 -11.83 -7.77
C TYR A 83 -0.98 -10.73 -6.89
N ALA A 84 -0.86 -10.96 -5.57
CA ALA A 84 -0.38 -9.94 -4.66
C ALA A 84 0.43 -10.54 -3.50
N ILE A 85 1.31 -9.69 -2.91
CA ILE A 85 2.16 -10.04 -1.77
C ILE A 85 2.22 -8.85 -0.80
N ASN A 86 2.16 -9.12 0.52
CA ASN A 86 2.41 -8.12 1.53
C ASN A 86 3.83 -8.22 2.12
N SER A 87 4.22 -7.26 2.96
CA SER A 87 5.55 -7.22 3.59
C SER A 87 5.86 -8.40 4.53
N SER A 88 4.83 -9.08 5.04
CA SER A 88 4.99 -10.30 5.83
C SER A 88 5.36 -11.51 4.97
N GLY A 89 5.19 -11.41 3.64
CA GLY A 89 5.42 -12.50 2.70
C GLY A 89 4.20 -13.37 2.46
N ASP A 90 3.05 -12.95 2.93
CA ASP A 90 1.78 -13.58 2.60
C ASP A 90 1.41 -13.26 1.15
N ILE A 91 1.15 -14.30 0.38
CA ILE A 91 0.87 -14.22 -1.06
C ILE A 91 -0.55 -14.69 -1.30
N VAL A 92 -1.28 -13.99 -2.15
CA VAL A 92 -2.65 -14.38 -2.53
C VAL A 92 -2.80 -14.55 -4.03
N GLY A 93 -3.78 -15.35 -4.41
CA GLY A 93 -4.05 -15.62 -5.81
C GLY A 93 -5.13 -16.67 -6.00
N ASN A 94 -4.97 -17.49 -7.04
CA ASN A 94 -5.85 -18.60 -7.30
C ASN A 94 -5.10 -19.84 -7.80
N GLU A 95 -5.74 -20.99 -7.61
CA GLU A 95 -5.39 -22.24 -8.29
C GLU A 95 -6.43 -22.60 -9.35
N PHE A 96 -5.97 -23.26 -10.41
CA PHE A 96 -6.89 -23.82 -11.38
C PHE A 96 -7.56 -25.08 -10.80
N GLN A 97 -8.86 -25.16 -10.93
CA GLN A 97 -9.59 -26.38 -10.59
C GLN A 97 -9.46 -27.42 -11.70
N VAL A 98 -9.29 -28.70 -11.31
CA VAL A 98 -9.19 -29.81 -12.24
C VAL A 98 -10.50 -30.02 -13.01
N SER A 99 -11.64 -29.60 -12.49
CA SER A 99 -12.99 -29.84 -13.01
C SER A 99 -13.92 -28.62 -13.06
N GLY A 100 -13.41 -27.40 -12.84
CA GLY A 100 -14.22 -26.16 -12.75
C GLY A 100 -13.83 -25.11 -13.78
N VAL A 101 -14.80 -24.25 -14.11
CA VAL A 101 -14.58 -23.08 -15.00
C VAL A 101 -13.82 -21.97 -14.27
N TYR A 102 -13.90 -21.96 -12.93
CA TYR A 102 -13.36 -20.92 -12.08
C TYR A 102 -12.29 -21.50 -11.15
N GLY A 103 -11.31 -20.66 -10.76
CA GLY A 103 -10.24 -21.06 -9.86
C GLY A 103 -10.70 -21.15 -8.39
N THR A 104 -9.82 -21.62 -7.53
CA THR A 104 -9.98 -21.60 -6.06
C THR A 104 -9.14 -20.49 -5.47
N PRO A 105 -9.70 -19.57 -4.67
CA PRO A 105 -8.92 -18.52 -4.01
C PRO A 105 -7.99 -19.13 -2.97
N VAL A 106 -6.72 -18.72 -2.96
CA VAL A 106 -5.70 -19.26 -2.08
C VAL A 106 -4.84 -18.16 -1.45
N LEU A 107 -4.35 -18.49 -0.25
CA LEU A 107 -3.32 -17.74 0.49
C LEU A 107 -2.12 -18.68 0.68
N TRP A 108 -0.92 -18.21 0.36
CA TRP A 108 0.34 -18.84 0.76
C TRP A 108 0.94 -18.02 1.91
N VAL A 109 0.81 -18.53 3.14
CA VAL A 109 1.36 -17.89 4.34
C VAL A 109 2.88 -17.91 4.28
N ASN A 110 3.51 -16.75 4.35
CA ASN A 110 4.97 -16.57 4.17
C ASN A 110 5.51 -17.26 2.90
N GLY A 111 4.69 -17.42 1.85
CA GLY A 111 5.07 -18.09 0.62
C GLY A 111 5.30 -19.60 0.74
N THR A 112 4.99 -20.25 1.86
CA THR A 112 5.34 -21.65 2.15
C THR A 112 4.16 -22.55 2.49
N GLU A 113 3.18 -22.06 3.23
CA GLU A 113 2.00 -22.82 3.64
C GLU A 113 0.80 -22.41 2.81
N ARG A 114 0.25 -23.34 2.04
CA ARG A 114 -0.96 -23.14 1.24
C ARG A 114 -2.22 -23.26 2.08
N VAL A 115 -3.07 -22.26 2.04
CA VAL A 115 -4.40 -22.23 2.67
C VAL A 115 -5.44 -21.92 1.63
N VAL A 116 -6.47 -22.77 1.51
CA VAL A 116 -7.65 -22.47 0.69
C VAL A 116 -8.53 -21.47 1.42
N LEU A 117 -8.88 -20.39 0.73
CA LEU A 117 -9.83 -19.40 1.26
C LEU A 117 -11.26 -19.87 0.98
N PRO A 118 -12.20 -19.62 1.92
CA PRO A 118 -13.61 -19.95 1.70
C PRO A 118 -14.18 -19.21 0.48
N ASP A 119 -15.05 -19.88 -0.26
CA ASP A 119 -15.84 -19.30 -1.35
C ASP A 119 -17.34 -19.64 -1.18
N LEU A 120 -18.15 -19.37 -2.18
CA LEU A 120 -19.59 -19.65 -2.18
C LEU A 120 -19.96 -20.98 -2.88
N GLY A 121 -18.97 -21.86 -3.13
CA GLY A 121 -19.13 -23.18 -3.72
C GLY A 121 -18.93 -23.25 -5.23
N GLU A 122 -18.75 -22.11 -5.91
CA GLU A 122 -18.48 -22.04 -7.35
C GLU A 122 -17.05 -21.55 -7.66
N GLY A 123 -16.23 -21.31 -6.63
CA GLY A 123 -14.86 -20.84 -6.76
C GLY A 123 -14.71 -19.31 -6.69
N GLY A 124 -13.55 -18.85 -7.14
CA GLY A 124 -13.17 -17.44 -7.11
C GLY A 124 -11.66 -17.23 -7.22
N TYR A 125 -11.21 -16.04 -6.87
CA TYR A 125 -9.80 -15.69 -6.83
C TYR A 125 -9.57 -14.49 -5.88
N ALA A 126 -8.45 -14.50 -5.17
CA ALA A 126 -7.99 -13.38 -4.36
C ALA A 126 -7.14 -12.46 -5.23
N THR A 127 -7.40 -11.15 -5.21
CA THR A 127 -6.78 -10.17 -6.10
C THR A 127 -5.71 -9.33 -5.43
N ASP A 128 -5.88 -9.00 -4.14
CA ASP A 128 -4.95 -8.13 -3.42
C ASP A 128 -4.98 -8.46 -1.92
N ILE A 129 -3.90 -8.08 -1.21
CA ILE A 129 -3.75 -8.23 0.24
C ILE A 129 -3.07 -6.99 0.81
N ASN A 130 -3.59 -6.46 1.91
CA ASN A 130 -2.96 -5.35 2.58
C ASN A 130 -1.98 -5.80 3.68
N GLU A 131 -1.31 -4.83 4.29
CA GLU A 131 -0.31 -5.05 5.33
C GLU A 131 -0.89 -5.58 6.66
N SER A 132 -2.20 -5.45 6.86
CA SER A 132 -2.93 -6.00 8.01
C SER A 132 -3.41 -7.44 7.77
N GLY A 133 -3.15 -8.02 6.59
CA GLY A 133 -3.58 -9.36 6.21
C GLY A 133 -5.05 -9.44 5.80
N VAL A 134 -5.71 -8.31 5.54
CA VAL A 134 -7.03 -8.30 4.91
C VAL A 134 -6.85 -8.60 3.42
N ILE A 135 -7.50 -9.66 2.96
CA ILE A 135 -7.46 -10.13 1.57
C ILE A 135 -8.74 -9.67 0.89
N ILE A 136 -8.65 -9.29 -0.37
CA ILE A 136 -9.80 -9.02 -1.22
C ILE A 136 -9.78 -9.88 -2.46
N GLY A 137 -10.92 -9.98 -3.11
CA GLY A 137 -11.05 -10.69 -4.37
C GLY A 137 -12.49 -10.87 -4.80
N ASN A 138 -12.72 -11.91 -5.56
CA ASN A 138 -14.01 -12.15 -6.19
C ASN A 138 -14.42 -13.61 -5.99
N VAL A 139 -15.61 -13.83 -5.47
CA VAL A 139 -16.25 -15.14 -5.36
C VAL A 139 -17.39 -15.25 -6.35
N ILE A 140 -17.77 -16.47 -6.69
CA ILE A 140 -18.78 -16.72 -7.71
C ILE A 140 -20.00 -17.34 -7.06
N SER A 141 -21.16 -16.83 -7.42
CA SER A 141 -22.45 -17.38 -7.03
C SER A 141 -23.45 -17.27 -8.19
N LYS A 142 -24.04 -18.39 -8.57
CA LYS A 142 -24.97 -18.51 -9.70
C LYS A 142 -24.40 -17.94 -11.01
N GLY A 143 -23.09 -18.15 -11.22
CA GLY A 143 -22.35 -17.66 -12.37
C GLY A 143 -22.02 -16.14 -12.33
N ASN A 144 -22.35 -15.43 -11.27
CA ASN A 144 -22.06 -13.99 -11.12
C ASN A 144 -20.84 -13.75 -10.23
N TYR A 145 -20.01 -12.78 -10.60
CA TYR A 145 -18.91 -12.33 -9.76
C TYR A 145 -19.41 -11.39 -8.67
N LEU A 146 -19.03 -11.66 -7.44
CA LEU A 146 -19.30 -10.83 -6.28
C LEU A 146 -17.99 -10.42 -5.64
N ALA A 147 -17.81 -9.13 -5.45
CA ALA A 147 -16.68 -8.59 -4.69
C ALA A 147 -16.72 -9.11 -3.25
N ALA A 148 -15.58 -9.52 -2.74
CA ALA A 148 -15.45 -10.12 -1.42
C ALA A 148 -14.17 -9.68 -0.72
N ARG A 149 -14.19 -9.79 0.61
CA ARG A 149 -13.00 -9.70 1.44
C ARG A 149 -12.91 -10.89 2.40
N TRP A 150 -11.70 -11.21 2.81
CA TRP A 150 -11.44 -12.18 3.87
C TRP A 150 -10.70 -11.48 5.00
N VAL A 151 -11.39 -11.36 6.14
CA VAL A 151 -10.83 -10.86 7.39
C VAL A 151 -10.56 -12.05 8.29
N ASN A 152 -9.32 -12.22 8.75
CA ASN A 152 -8.91 -13.44 9.49
C ASN A 152 -9.31 -14.73 8.77
N ARG A 153 -9.22 -14.75 7.43
CA ARG A 153 -9.58 -15.87 6.53
C ARG A 153 -11.09 -16.20 6.52
N GLN A 154 -11.95 -15.35 7.07
CA GLN A 154 -13.40 -15.49 7.01
C GLN A 154 -13.95 -14.65 5.87
N LEU A 155 -14.79 -15.28 5.02
CA LEU A 155 -15.38 -14.63 3.86
C LEU A 155 -16.48 -13.66 4.26
N GLU A 156 -16.41 -12.47 3.68
CA GLU A 156 -17.45 -11.46 3.70
C GLU A 156 -17.69 -10.95 2.28
N VAL A 157 -18.93 -11.06 1.78
CA VAL A 157 -19.33 -10.49 0.50
C VAL A 157 -19.58 -9.00 0.68
N LEU A 158 -18.95 -8.19 -0.17
CA LEU A 158 -19.05 -6.73 -0.09
C LEU A 158 -20.41 -6.24 -0.59
N ALA A 159 -20.89 -5.15 -0.01
CA ALA A 159 -22.15 -4.54 -0.39
C ALA A 159 -22.17 -4.11 -1.86
N VAL A 160 -23.30 -4.29 -2.51
CA VAL A 160 -23.54 -3.81 -3.87
C VAL A 160 -24.14 -2.41 -3.77
N PRO A 161 -23.59 -1.38 -4.45
CA PRO A 161 -24.21 -0.07 -4.47
C PRO A 161 -25.56 -0.11 -5.19
N GLU A 162 -26.43 0.85 -4.90
CA GLU A 162 -27.60 1.09 -5.74
C GLU A 162 -27.14 1.47 -7.15
N PHE A 163 -27.37 0.59 -8.09
CA PHE A 163 -26.94 0.73 -9.46
C PHE A 163 -28.08 0.29 -10.40
N GLU A 164 -28.63 1.23 -11.13
CA GLU A 164 -29.72 0.94 -12.04
C GLU A 164 -29.20 0.19 -13.27
N THR A 165 -29.64 -1.05 -13.44
CA THR A 165 -29.42 -1.83 -14.66
C THR A 165 -30.73 -2.29 -15.25
N PRO A 166 -30.87 -2.33 -16.60
CA PRO A 166 -32.09 -2.75 -17.24
C PRO A 166 -32.59 -4.14 -16.81
N ASP A 167 -31.67 -5.05 -16.43
CA ASP A 167 -31.99 -6.46 -16.13
C ASP A 167 -31.82 -6.79 -14.63
N GLY A 168 -31.47 -5.83 -13.79
CA GLY A 168 -31.32 -6.03 -12.34
C GLY A 168 -30.14 -6.93 -11.93
N ILE A 169 -29.30 -7.40 -12.86
CA ILE A 169 -28.14 -8.24 -12.60
C ILE A 169 -26.91 -7.37 -12.52
N VAL A 170 -26.19 -7.48 -11.42
CA VAL A 170 -25.01 -6.65 -11.13
C VAL A 170 -23.83 -7.56 -10.80
N TRP A 171 -22.73 -7.39 -11.51
CA TRP A 171 -21.43 -7.93 -11.14
C TRP A 171 -20.65 -6.89 -10.36
N THR A 172 -20.01 -7.33 -9.30
CA THR A 172 -19.09 -6.49 -8.54
C THR A 172 -17.72 -7.15 -8.51
N LEU A 173 -16.69 -6.34 -8.70
CA LEU A 173 -15.29 -6.80 -8.67
C LEU A 173 -14.52 -5.94 -7.68
N ALA A 174 -13.79 -6.57 -6.76
CA ALA A 174 -12.81 -5.91 -5.91
C ALA A 174 -11.44 -6.03 -6.58
N ASN A 175 -10.77 -4.90 -6.83
CA ASN A 175 -9.55 -4.84 -7.60
C ASN A 175 -8.31 -4.50 -6.76
N SER A 176 -8.41 -3.61 -5.78
CA SER A 176 -7.28 -3.18 -4.96
C SER A 176 -7.73 -2.73 -3.56
N ILE A 177 -6.88 -2.96 -2.56
CA ILE A 177 -7.08 -2.56 -1.16
C ILE A 177 -5.89 -1.75 -0.68
N ASN A 178 -6.13 -0.67 0.09
CA ASN A 178 -5.06 0.12 0.69
C ASN A 178 -4.73 -0.34 2.13
N SER A 179 -3.73 0.31 2.74
CA SER A 179 -3.30 -0.02 4.10
C SER A 179 -4.35 0.30 5.18
N SER A 180 -5.29 1.20 4.89
CA SER A 180 -6.40 1.54 5.79
C SER A 180 -7.57 0.56 5.71
N GLY A 181 -7.60 -0.32 4.70
CA GLY A 181 -8.68 -1.25 4.46
C GLY A 181 -9.74 -0.76 3.47
N ASP A 182 -9.55 0.44 2.88
CA ASP A 182 -10.41 0.89 1.80
C ASP A 182 -10.16 0.08 0.53
N ILE A 183 -11.22 -0.26 -0.17
CA ILE A 183 -11.21 -1.13 -1.35
C ILE A 183 -11.76 -0.33 -2.54
N THR A 184 -11.16 -0.52 -3.71
CA THR A 184 -11.76 -0.05 -4.97
C THR A 184 -12.05 -1.20 -5.90
N GLY A 185 -13.01 -0.97 -6.77
CA GLY A 185 -13.41 -1.96 -7.74
C GLY A 185 -14.37 -1.42 -8.79
N THR A 186 -15.12 -2.34 -9.38
CA THR A 186 -16.03 -2.03 -10.47
C THR A 186 -17.38 -2.69 -10.23
N VAL A 187 -18.46 -1.93 -10.41
CA VAL A 187 -19.80 -2.48 -10.57
C VAL A 187 -20.17 -2.48 -12.06
N ARG A 188 -20.78 -3.54 -12.52
CA ARG A 188 -21.22 -3.69 -13.92
C ARG A 188 -22.58 -4.34 -14.00
N GLY A 189 -23.48 -3.75 -14.77
CA GLY A 189 -24.73 -4.42 -15.16
C GLY A 189 -24.50 -5.50 -16.21
N MET A 190 -25.33 -6.53 -16.19
CA MET A 190 -25.34 -7.55 -17.26
C MET A 190 -26.48 -7.25 -18.21
N ALA A 191 -26.17 -6.77 -19.38
CA ALA A 191 -26.97 -6.91 -20.60
C ALA A 191 -26.30 -6.24 -21.77
N GLY A 192 -26.35 -6.78 -22.94
CA GLY A 192 -26.06 -6.20 -24.26
C GLY A 192 -25.01 -5.09 -24.41
N SER A 193 -24.67 -4.73 -25.60
CA SER A 193 -23.80 -3.60 -25.90
C SER A 193 -24.37 -2.29 -25.30
N GLY A 194 -23.65 -1.72 -24.35
CA GLY A 194 -24.04 -0.44 -23.71
C GLY A 194 -24.40 -0.55 -22.22
N THR A 195 -24.01 -1.63 -21.54
CA THR A 195 -24.22 -1.76 -20.10
C THR A 195 -23.28 -0.86 -19.34
N PRO A 196 -23.80 0.04 -18.48
CA PRO A 196 -22.95 0.94 -17.73
C PRO A 196 -22.06 0.16 -16.74
N SER A 197 -20.81 0.58 -16.63
CA SER A 197 -19.93 0.18 -15.54
C SER A 197 -19.50 1.42 -14.77
N ALA A 198 -19.35 1.29 -13.45
CA ALA A 198 -18.91 2.38 -12.63
C ALA A 198 -17.80 1.91 -11.66
N ALA A 199 -16.85 2.80 -11.43
CA ALA A 199 -15.88 2.63 -10.36
C ALA A 199 -16.60 2.78 -9.02
N VAL A 200 -16.25 1.92 -8.06
CA VAL A 200 -16.80 1.94 -6.71
C VAL A 200 -15.69 1.92 -5.68
N ARG A 201 -16.01 2.43 -4.48
CA ARG A 201 -15.17 2.36 -3.30
C ARG A 201 -15.99 1.79 -2.14
N TRP A 202 -15.41 0.85 -1.42
CA TRP A 202 -15.85 0.42 -0.09
C TRP A 202 -14.87 0.98 0.94
N ASP A 203 -15.37 1.58 2.00
CA ASP A 203 -14.53 1.94 3.13
C ASP A 203 -14.16 0.71 3.98
N ALA A 204 -13.31 0.90 4.99
CA ALA A 204 -12.86 -0.19 5.84
C ALA A 204 -14.02 -0.87 6.61
N GLU A 205 -15.12 -0.15 6.86
CA GLU A 205 -16.33 -0.66 7.49
C GLU A 205 -17.23 -1.42 6.49
N GLY A 206 -16.97 -1.34 5.18
CA GLY A 206 -17.70 -2.01 4.11
C GLY A 206 -18.84 -1.18 3.51
N ASN A 207 -18.95 0.12 3.84
CA ASN A 207 -19.90 1.02 3.19
C ASN A 207 -19.44 1.31 1.76
N VAL A 208 -20.37 1.21 0.81
CA VAL A 208 -20.07 1.37 -0.62
C VAL A 208 -20.53 2.73 -1.14
N SER A 209 -19.73 3.31 -2.02
CA SER A 209 -20.03 4.53 -2.78
C SER A 209 -19.58 4.41 -4.22
N VAL A 210 -20.30 5.04 -5.14
CA VAL A 210 -19.87 5.16 -6.54
C VAL A 210 -18.83 6.28 -6.64
N VAL A 211 -17.70 5.98 -7.28
CA VAL A 211 -16.63 6.96 -7.51
C VAL A 211 -17.05 7.92 -8.60
N PRO A 212 -17.02 9.25 -8.36
CA PRO A 212 -17.36 10.23 -9.37
C PRO A 212 -16.50 10.10 -10.64
N SER A 213 -17.12 10.12 -11.80
CA SER A 213 -16.41 9.99 -13.08
C SER A 213 -17.17 10.66 -14.20
N GLU A 214 -16.47 11.09 -15.26
CA GLU A 214 -17.07 11.52 -16.51
C GLU A 214 -17.21 10.30 -17.45
N GLY A 215 -18.42 10.04 -17.92
CA GLY A 215 -18.74 8.98 -18.89
C GLY A 215 -19.35 7.71 -18.28
N ASP A 216 -19.89 6.83 -19.15
CA ASP A 216 -20.70 5.68 -18.76
C ASP A 216 -19.89 4.40 -18.50
N GLU A 217 -18.58 4.39 -18.76
CA GLU A 217 -17.70 3.23 -18.69
C GLU A 217 -16.46 3.50 -17.85
N THR A 218 -16.62 3.63 -16.53
CA THR A 218 -15.47 3.79 -15.65
C THR A 218 -15.21 2.52 -14.87
N LYS A 219 -13.94 2.30 -14.54
CA LYS A 219 -13.46 1.16 -13.75
C LYS A 219 -12.53 1.66 -12.66
N GLY A 220 -12.78 1.27 -11.45
CA GLY A 220 -11.82 1.43 -10.35
C GLY A 220 -10.67 0.44 -10.58
N VAL A 221 -9.46 0.96 -10.73
CA VAL A 221 -8.27 0.16 -11.03
C VAL A 221 -7.50 -0.15 -9.77
N SER A 222 -7.09 0.88 -9.05
CA SER A 222 -6.31 0.78 -7.82
C SER A 222 -6.66 1.92 -6.86
N ILE A 223 -6.33 1.75 -5.59
CA ILE A 223 -6.50 2.76 -4.54
C ILE A 223 -5.18 2.98 -3.80
N ASP A 224 -4.80 4.25 -3.60
CA ASP A 224 -3.60 4.58 -2.83
C ASP A 224 -3.89 4.66 -1.32
N ASN A 225 -2.82 4.87 -0.53
CA ASN A 225 -2.93 4.97 0.92
C ASN A 225 -3.62 6.26 1.43
N LEU A 226 -3.85 7.24 0.56
CA LEU A 226 -4.63 8.44 0.84
C LEU A 226 -6.11 8.28 0.48
N GLY A 227 -6.48 7.11 -0.08
CA GLY A 227 -7.83 6.80 -0.53
C GLY A 227 -8.16 7.37 -1.90
N ALA A 228 -7.18 7.88 -2.66
CA ALA A 228 -7.40 8.28 -4.04
C ALA A 228 -7.55 7.04 -4.94
N VAL A 229 -8.60 7.02 -5.74
CA VAL A 229 -8.93 5.91 -6.65
C VAL A 229 -8.42 6.25 -8.04
N LEU A 230 -7.59 5.37 -8.60
CA LEU A 230 -7.22 5.40 -10.02
C LEU A 230 -8.36 4.84 -10.85
N ILE A 231 -8.85 5.63 -11.78
CA ILE A 231 -9.87 5.21 -12.74
C ILE A 231 -9.37 5.38 -14.19
N ASN A 232 -9.95 4.66 -15.11
CA ASN A 232 -9.87 4.95 -16.54
C ASN A 232 -11.20 5.55 -17.02
N GLY A 233 -11.14 6.57 -17.84
CA GLY A 233 -12.33 7.24 -18.38
C GLY A 233 -12.03 8.03 -19.65
N TYR A 234 -13.03 8.77 -20.14
CA TYR A 234 -12.88 9.70 -21.26
C TYR A 234 -12.90 11.13 -20.74
N PHE A 235 -11.80 11.85 -20.94
CA PHE A 235 -11.63 13.23 -20.50
C PHE A 235 -11.30 14.13 -21.71
N GLY A 236 -12.16 15.08 -22.00
CA GLY A 236 -11.99 15.94 -23.18
C GLY A 236 -11.99 15.18 -24.53
N GLY A 237 -12.65 14.02 -24.59
CA GLY A 237 -12.71 13.17 -25.77
C GLY A 237 -11.53 12.23 -25.97
N LEU A 238 -10.56 12.25 -25.07
CA LEU A 238 -9.40 11.34 -25.07
C LEU A 238 -9.51 10.35 -23.91
N ARG A 239 -9.20 9.09 -24.16
CA ARG A 239 -9.10 8.08 -23.09
C ARG A 239 -7.85 8.36 -22.24
N ALA A 240 -8.05 8.58 -20.95
CA ALA A 240 -6.98 8.85 -20.02
C ALA A 240 -7.30 8.27 -18.64
N PRO A 241 -6.27 7.91 -17.85
CA PRO A 241 -6.45 7.62 -16.44
C PRO A 241 -6.62 8.91 -15.64
N ALA A 242 -7.33 8.82 -14.51
CA ALA A 242 -7.49 9.91 -13.57
C ALA A 242 -7.44 9.42 -12.13
N LEU A 243 -7.00 10.27 -11.23
CA LEU A 243 -7.06 10.07 -9.78
C LEU A 243 -8.28 10.81 -9.25
N VAL A 244 -9.15 10.10 -8.55
CA VAL A 244 -10.31 10.65 -7.85
C VAL A 244 -10.04 10.64 -6.36
N GLN A 245 -9.91 11.82 -5.77
CA GLN A 245 -9.65 11.99 -4.34
C GLN A 245 -10.91 11.64 -3.50
N PRO A 246 -10.77 11.30 -2.22
CA PRO A 246 -11.93 11.11 -1.33
C PRO A 246 -12.86 12.32 -1.27
N SER A 247 -12.34 13.52 -1.50
CA SER A 247 -13.13 14.76 -1.62
C SER A 247 -14.01 14.84 -2.88
N GLY A 248 -13.85 13.90 -3.83
CA GLY A 248 -14.49 13.91 -5.12
C GLY A 248 -13.76 14.73 -6.19
N SER A 249 -12.63 15.36 -5.88
CA SER A 249 -11.83 16.06 -6.89
C SER A 249 -11.14 15.08 -7.84
N VAL A 250 -11.18 15.38 -9.14
CA VAL A 250 -10.64 14.54 -10.21
C VAL A 250 -9.38 15.20 -10.78
N THR A 251 -8.29 14.46 -10.84
CA THR A 251 -7.04 14.88 -11.48
C THR A 251 -6.73 13.93 -12.63
N VAL A 252 -6.87 14.39 -13.87
CA VAL A 252 -6.52 13.61 -15.06
C VAL A 252 -5.01 13.51 -15.16
N LEU A 253 -4.49 12.29 -15.32
CA LEU A 253 -3.07 12.07 -15.51
C LEU A 253 -2.66 12.54 -16.91
N ASN A 254 -1.46 13.11 -17.03
CA ASN A 254 -0.99 13.65 -18.29
C ASN A 254 -0.89 12.55 -19.36
N VAL A 255 -1.53 12.78 -20.50
CA VAL A 255 -1.45 11.93 -21.69
C VAL A 255 -1.15 12.84 -22.88
N PRO A 256 -0.06 12.61 -23.63
CA PRO A 256 0.27 13.44 -24.80
C PRO A 256 -0.87 13.48 -25.80
N ALA A 257 -1.26 14.69 -26.25
CA ALA A 257 -2.40 14.89 -27.13
C ALA A 257 -2.24 14.27 -28.53
N ASN A 258 -1.03 13.93 -28.92
CA ASN A 258 -0.73 13.29 -30.22
C ASN A 258 -0.91 11.75 -30.18
N LEU A 259 -1.25 11.16 -29.04
CA LEU A 259 -1.53 9.72 -28.97
C LEU A 259 -2.91 9.42 -29.54
N PHE A 260 -2.94 8.52 -30.53
CA PHE A 260 -4.14 8.20 -31.34
C PHE A 260 -5.33 7.70 -30.49
N ALA A 261 -5.09 6.89 -29.48
CA ALA A 261 -6.13 6.26 -28.67
C ALA A 261 -6.03 6.58 -27.17
N GLY A 262 -5.22 7.59 -26.80
CA GLY A 262 -4.95 7.90 -25.41
C GLY A 262 -4.15 6.83 -24.69
N ALA A 263 -4.32 6.75 -23.37
CA ALA A 263 -3.64 5.78 -22.52
C ALA A 263 -4.59 5.13 -21.51
N THR A 264 -4.22 3.95 -21.03
CA THR A 264 -4.98 3.18 -20.04
C THR A 264 -4.05 2.79 -18.89
N ALA A 265 -4.40 3.11 -17.66
CA ALA A 265 -3.71 2.59 -16.49
C ALA A 265 -4.20 1.19 -16.15
N LEU A 266 -3.29 0.33 -15.72
CA LEU A 266 -3.58 -1.04 -15.31
C LEU A 266 -3.37 -1.26 -13.82
N THR A 267 -2.53 -0.43 -13.20
CA THR A 267 -2.13 -0.59 -11.80
C THR A 267 -1.66 0.73 -11.22
N MET A 268 -1.65 0.83 -9.90
CA MET A 268 -1.05 1.93 -9.15
C MET A 268 -0.50 1.39 -7.84
N SER A 269 0.70 1.86 -7.47
CA SER A 269 1.27 1.60 -6.15
C SER A 269 0.52 2.34 -5.06
N ARG A 270 0.69 1.91 -3.81
CA ARG A 270 0.02 2.52 -2.65
C ARG A 270 0.46 3.96 -2.36
N ASN A 271 1.53 4.44 -2.98
CA ASN A 271 2.01 5.83 -2.93
C ASN A 271 1.72 6.64 -4.20
N GLY A 272 0.84 6.14 -5.08
CA GLY A 272 0.31 6.90 -6.22
C GLY A 272 1.12 6.86 -7.51
N ILE A 273 2.12 5.98 -7.65
CA ILE A 273 2.79 5.74 -8.94
C ILE A 273 1.87 4.86 -9.79
N ALA A 274 1.36 5.37 -10.91
CA ALA A 274 0.52 4.60 -11.81
C ALA A 274 1.32 4.01 -12.97
N ALA A 275 0.88 2.88 -13.51
CA ALA A 275 1.44 2.28 -14.72
C ALA A 275 0.37 1.65 -15.61
N GLY A 276 0.68 1.57 -16.90
CA GLY A 276 -0.26 1.07 -17.88
C GLY A 276 0.33 1.08 -19.29
N TYR A 277 -0.50 1.30 -20.26
CA TYR A 277 -0.08 1.25 -21.67
C TYR A 277 -0.75 2.32 -22.52
N TYR A 278 -0.16 2.55 -23.69
CA TYR A 278 -0.71 3.36 -24.77
C TYR A 278 -0.47 2.69 -26.13
N TYR A 279 -1.25 3.10 -27.12
CA TYR A 279 -1.10 2.61 -28.48
C TYR A 279 -0.20 3.55 -29.27
N ASP A 280 0.73 2.96 -30.03
CA ASP A 280 1.64 3.66 -30.92
C ASP A 280 1.73 2.94 -32.28
N SER A 281 2.44 3.51 -33.24
CA SER A 281 2.67 2.92 -34.55
C SER A 281 4.16 2.97 -34.88
N ILE A 282 4.74 1.81 -35.15
CA ILE A 282 6.14 1.68 -35.60
C ILE A 282 6.13 1.06 -36.99
N GLY A 283 6.59 1.83 -38.00
CA GLY A 283 6.64 1.35 -39.38
C GLY A 283 5.28 0.94 -39.93
N GLY A 284 4.19 1.61 -39.52
CA GLY A 284 2.81 1.32 -39.92
C GLY A 284 2.16 0.15 -39.17
N ASN A 285 2.86 -0.50 -38.25
CA ASN A 285 2.31 -1.58 -37.40
C ASN A 285 1.88 -1.03 -36.05
N PHE A 286 0.70 -1.44 -35.58
CA PHE A 286 0.27 -1.16 -34.21
C PHE A 286 1.16 -1.88 -33.20
N VAL A 287 1.57 -1.13 -32.20
CA VAL A 287 2.32 -1.63 -31.03
C VAL A 287 1.65 -1.11 -29.78
N ILE A 288 1.81 -1.85 -28.69
CA ILE A 288 1.36 -1.44 -27.36
C ILE A 288 2.61 -1.18 -26.52
N LYS A 289 2.77 0.07 -26.10
CA LYS A 289 3.92 0.50 -25.29
C LYS A 289 3.51 0.71 -23.84
N GLY A 290 4.40 0.32 -22.92
CA GLY A 290 4.25 0.61 -21.52
C GLY A 290 4.45 2.09 -21.21
N VAL A 291 3.77 2.55 -20.18
CA VAL A 291 3.91 3.89 -19.61
C VAL A 291 3.78 3.83 -18.10
N ALA A 292 4.50 4.71 -17.41
CA ALA A 292 4.28 5.00 -16.00
C ALA A 292 3.98 6.49 -15.81
N TRP A 293 3.23 6.80 -14.76
CA TRP A 293 3.01 8.17 -14.29
C TRP A 293 3.63 8.32 -12.90
N LEU A 294 4.76 9.03 -12.87
CA LEU A 294 5.44 9.42 -11.64
C LEU A 294 5.12 10.89 -11.39
N ASP A 295 4.47 11.19 -10.28
CA ASP A 295 4.00 12.55 -9.95
C ASP A 295 3.11 13.16 -11.07
N GLY A 296 2.30 12.31 -11.72
CA GLY A 296 1.44 12.69 -12.84
C GLY A 296 2.14 12.90 -14.19
N VAL A 297 3.47 12.73 -14.25
CA VAL A 297 4.27 12.90 -15.48
C VAL A 297 4.26 11.61 -16.30
N PHE A 298 3.85 11.71 -17.57
CA PHE A 298 3.88 10.60 -18.52
C PHE A 298 5.32 10.18 -18.84
N THR A 299 5.71 8.99 -18.46
CA THR A 299 7.06 8.45 -18.60
C THR A 299 7.01 7.17 -19.42
N PRO A 300 7.45 7.19 -20.71
CA PRO A 300 7.47 6.00 -21.55
C PRO A 300 8.40 4.93 -21.00
N LEU A 301 7.97 3.66 -21.12
CA LEU A 301 8.75 2.49 -20.78
C LEU A 301 9.29 1.84 -22.05
N ALA A 302 10.59 1.60 -22.11
CA ALA A 302 11.24 1.03 -23.28
C ALA A 302 10.69 -0.36 -23.59
N MET A 303 10.39 -0.60 -24.84
CA MET A 303 10.03 -1.93 -25.32
C MET A 303 11.30 -2.66 -25.79
N PRO A 304 11.57 -3.90 -25.34
CA PRO A 304 12.72 -4.65 -25.80
C PRO A 304 12.69 -4.87 -27.33
N ALA A 305 13.86 -4.96 -27.94
CA ALA A 305 13.97 -5.21 -29.37
C ALA A 305 13.26 -6.51 -29.78
N GLY A 306 12.51 -6.48 -30.87
CA GLY A 306 11.75 -7.62 -31.38
C GLY A 306 10.40 -7.86 -30.71
N GLN A 307 10.08 -7.14 -29.65
CA GLN A 307 8.76 -7.21 -28.98
C GLN A 307 7.75 -6.24 -29.63
N ARG A 308 6.47 -6.57 -29.55
CA ARG A 308 5.38 -5.72 -30.08
C ARG A 308 4.46 -5.18 -29.01
N TYR A 309 4.45 -5.81 -27.85
CA TYR A 309 3.55 -5.43 -26.76
C TYR A 309 4.35 -5.36 -25.45
N ALA A 310 4.16 -4.29 -24.68
CA ALA A 310 4.69 -4.14 -23.34
C ALA A 310 3.53 -3.80 -22.39
N PHE A 311 3.25 -4.69 -21.46
CA PHE A 311 2.15 -4.58 -20.51
C PHE A 311 2.70 -4.52 -19.08
N PRO A 312 2.75 -3.34 -18.47
CA PRO A 312 2.89 -3.23 -17.02
C PRO A 312 1.72 -3.93 -16.33
N SER A 313 2.01 -4.71 -15.30
CA SER A 313 1.00 -5.47 -14.53
C SER A 313 1.06 -5.18 -13.03
N GLY A 314 2.18 -4.62 -12.54
CA GLY A 314 2.35 -4.22 -11.15
C GLY A 314 3.32 -3.04 -11.03
N VAL A 315 3.23 -2.30 -9.94
CA VAL A 315 4.16 -1.21 -9.64
C VAL A 315 4.38 -1.11 -8.14
N GLY A 316 5.65 -1.17 -7.74
CA GLY A 316 6.07 -1.01 -6.35
C GLY A 316 6.21 0.45 -5.94
N ASN A 317 6.10 0.71 -4.65
CA ASN A 317 6.33 2.03 -4.07
C ASN A 317 7.75 2.55 -4.29
N ASN A 318 8.69 1.65 -4.54
CA ASN A 318 10.09 1.94 -4.87
C ASN A 318 10.33 2.33 -6.34
N GLY A 319 9.26 2.45 -7.14
CA GLY A 319 9.34 2.83 -8.55
C GLY A 319 9.72 1.69 -9.50
N LEU A 320 9.75 0.45 -9.05
CA LEU A 320 9.87 -0.69 -9.95
C LEU A 320 8.51 -0.97 -10.59
N VAL A 321 8.44 -0.87 -11.89
CA VAL A 321 7.25 -1.24 -12.68
C VAL A 321 7.48 -2.63 -13.23
N PHE A 322 6.61 -3.57 -12.89
CA PHE A 322 6.70 -4.95 -13.34
C PHE A 322 5.75 -5.20 -14.50
N GLY A 323 6.09 -6.17 -15.32
CA GLY A 323 5.23 -6.51 -16.44
C GLY A 323 5.88 -7.51 -17.38
N SER A 324 5.31 -7.61 -18.56
CA SER A 324 5.83 -8.48 -19.60
C SER A 324 5.94 -7.77 -20.94
N ALA A 325 6.93 -8.17 -21.72
CA ALA A 325 7.04 -7.81 -23.11
C ALA A 325 6.74 -9.04 -23.99
N THR A 326 5.86 -8.90 -24.98
CA THR A 326 5.36 -10.03 -25.77
C THR A 326 5.82 -9.91 -27.24
N ASP A 327 6.43 -10.96 -27.72
CA ASP A 327 6.77 -11.13 -29.13
C ASP A 327 5.48 -11.25 -29.96
N GLY A 328 5.34 -10.37 -30.96
CA GLY A 328 4.13 -10.33 -31.79
C GLY A 328 4.00 -11.47 -32.82
N VAL A 329 5.06 -12.28 -33.00
CA VAL A 329 5.08 -13.42 -33.93
C VAL A 329 4.86 -14.73 -33.20
N THR A 330 5.62 -14.97 -32.13
CA THR A 330 5.56 -16.21 -31.36
C THR A 330 4.52 -16.18 -30.25
N GLY A 331 4.05 -15.00 -29.85
CA GLY A 331 3.16 -14.81 -28.71
C GLY A 331 3.83 -15.07 -27.35
N ARG A 332 5.15 -15.30 -27.33
CA ARG A 332 5.88 -15.51 -26.07
C ARG A 332 5.96 -14.22 -25.27
N SER A 333 5.55 -14.30 -24.01
CA SER A 333 5.61 -13.21 -23.07
C SER A 333 6.84 -13.34 -22.17
N VAL A 334 7.74 -12.36 -22.19
CA VAL A 334 8.96 -12.31 -21.40
C VAL A 334 8.70 -11.47 -20.15
N PRO A 335 8.81 -12.04 -18.95
CA PRO A 335 8.64 -11.28 -17.72
C PRO A 335 9.80 -10.34 -17.47
N GLY A 336 9.53 -9.19 -16.88
CA GLY A 336 10.58 -8.22 -16.58
C GLY A 336 10.09 -7.01 -15.81
N PHE A 337 10.94 -6.00 -15.74
CA PHE A 337 10.66 -4.77 -15.02
C PHE A 337 11.36 -3.56 -15.64
N TRP A 338 10.87 -2.40 -15.28
CA TRP A 338 11.44 -1.09 -15.57
C TRP A 338 11.70 -0.38 -14.25
N ALA A 339 12.91 0.14 -14.02
CA ALA A 339 13.23 0.91 -12.83
C ALA A 339 13.06 2.41 -13.13
N LEU A 340 11.99 3.01 -12.64
CA LEU A 340 11.77 4.45 -12.78
C LEU A 340 12.89 5.22 -12.05
N PRO A 341 13.26 6.41 -12.53
CA PRO A 341 14.27 7.25 -11.90
C PRO A 341 13.72 7.92 -10.63
N VAL A 342 13.25 7.10 -9.68
CA VAL A 342 12.85 7.58 -8.37
C VAL A 342 14.10 7.88 -7.55
N GLN A 343 14.12 9.03 -6.89
CA GLN A 343 15.19 9.32 -5.93
C GLN A 343 15.03 8.40 -4.72
N ASN A 344 16.15 7.99 -4.13
CA ASN A 344 16.13 7.17 -2.93
C ASN A 344 15.36 7.89 -1.81
N SER A 345 14.49 7.17 -1.15
CA SER A 345 13.83 7.66 0.05
C SER A 345 14.84 7.79 1.19
N PHE A 346 14.63 8.76 2.06
CA PHE A 346 15.29 8.84 3.35
C PHE A 346 14.29 9.22 4.44
N VAL A 347 14.57 8.78 5.65
CA VAL A 347 13.73 9.02 6.82
C VAL A 347 14.45 9.95 7.77
N GLN A 348 13.76 11.00 8.22
CA GLN A 348 14.24 11.95 9.20
C GLN A 348 13.42 11.85 10.48
N PRO A 349 13.92 11.15 11.52
CA PRO A 349 13.25 11.09 12.81
C PRO A 349 13.15 12.44 13.49
N LEU A 350 12.09 12.62 14.26
CA LEU A 350 11.93 13.75 15.17
C LEU A 350 12.14 13.25 16.60
N THR A 351 12.82 14.07 17.40
CA THR A 351 13.10 13.74 18.80
C THR A 351 11.84 13.83 19.63
N ALA A 352 11.60 12.81 20.45
CA ALA A 352 10.56 12.82 21.49
C ALA A 352 11.20 12.82 22.88
N SER A 353 10.48 13.27 23.89
CA SER A 353 10.93 13.26 25.27
C SER A 353 9.79 12.96 26.23
N GLY A 354 10.03 12.23 27.29
CA GLY A 354 9.03 11.92 28.30
C GLY A 354 9.60 11.11 29.47
N ALA A 355 8.81 10.97 30.52
CA ALA A 355 9.15 10.16 31.69
C ALA A 355 8.67 8.69 31.53
N PRO A 356 9.22 7.73 32.27
CA PRO A 356 8.70 6.37 32.35
C PRO A 356 7.21 6.37 32.68
N GLY A 357 6.42 5.59 31.94
CA GLY A 357 4.95 5.55 32.04
C GLY A 357 4.21 6.61 31.24
N GLN A 358 4.90 7.65 30.72
CA GLN A 358 4.30 8.69 29.90
C GLN A 358 4.14 8.23 28.46
N THR A 359 3.03 8.63 27.83
CA THR A 359 2.81 8.46 26.39
C THR A 359 3.39 9.67 25.65
N VAL A 360 4.26 9.40 24.67
CA VAL A 360 4.89 10.37 23.78
C VAL A 360 4.50 10.10 22.33
N GLU A 361 4.59 11.11 21.45
CA GLU A 361 4.43 10.93 20.01
C GLU A 361 5.77 10.56 19.37
N LEU A 362 5.88 9.38 18.83
CA LEU A 362 6.96 9.02 17.92
C LEU A 362 6.60 9.55 16.54
N SER A 363 7.53 10.26 15.91
CA SER A 363 7.29 10.75 14.55
C SER A 363 8.56 10.85 13.71
N ALA A 364 8.39 10.69 12.40
CA ALA A 364 9.46 10.88 11.43
C ALA A 364 8.88 11.38 10.10
N VAL A 365 9.70 12.08 9.33
CA VAL A 365 9.38 12.54 7.97
C VAL A 365 10.07 11.63 6.98
N SER A 366 9.34 11.08 6.03
CA SER A 366 9.88 10.38 4.87
C SER A 366 9.97 11.33 3.68
N ARG A 367 11.10 11.33 2.99
CA ARG A 367 11.40 12.20 1.85
C ARG A 367 12.04 11.42 0.71
N ARG A 368 11.86 11.96 -0.50
CA ARG A 368 12.52 11.53 -1.73
C ARG A 368 13.18 12.77 -2.36
N GLY A 369 14.47 12.95 -2.13
CA GLY A 369 15.15 14.20 -2.42
C GLY A 369 14.52 15.38 -1.62
N ASP A 370 14.12 16.44 -2.31
CA ASP A 370 13.46 17.60 -1.71
C ASP A 370 11.95 17.42 -1.51
N LEU A 371 11.37 16.39 -2.12
CA LEU A 371 9.94 16.08 -2.02
C LEU A 371 9.65 15.23 -0.79
N VAL A 372 8.49 15.45 -0.17
CA VAL A 372 7.99 14.60 0.92
C VAL A 372 7.25 13.40 0.33
N ASN A 373 7.42 12.24 0.95
CA ASN A 373 6.69 11.03 0.60
C ASN A 373 5.33 11.03 1.32
N VAL A 374 4.27 11.31 0.58
CA VAL A 374 2.89 11.36 1.10
C VAL A 374 2.22 10.00 0.87
N GLY A 375 1.45 9.51 1.84
CA GLY A 375 0.78 8.22 1.73
C GLY A 375 1.66 6.99 1.94
N HIS A 376 2.94 7.18 2.33
CA HIS A 376 3.85 6.06 2.59
C HIS A 376 3.59 5.42 3.95
N SER A 377 3.62 4.09 3.99
CA SER A 377 3.59 3.35 5.25
C SER A 377 4.95 3.44 5.95
N MET A 378 4.95 3.77 7.24
CA MET A 378 6.14 3.82 8.07
C MET A 378 5.98 2.91 9.28
N THR A 379 6.90 1.96 9.42
CA THR A 379 6.98 1.07 10.58
C THR A 379 7.91 1.66 11.63
N MET A 380 7.49 1.60 12.89
CA MET A 380 8.27 2.05 14.04
C MET A 380 8.55 0.89 14.97
N THR A 381 9.84 0.68 15.35
CA THR A 381 10.27 -0.38 16.26
C THR A 381 11.15 0.17 17.37
N VAL A 382 10.97 -0.35 18.58
CA VAL A 382 11.82 -0.09 19.75
C VAL A 382 12.52 -1.39 20.13
N GLY A 383 13.84 -1.42 20.03
CA GLY A 383 14.60 -2.67 20.11
C GLY A 383 14.19 -3.63 18.98
N SER A 384 13.75 -4.83 19.34
CA SER A 384 13.19 -5.83 18.41
C SER A 384 11.66 -5.81 18.32
N THR A 385 10.99 -4.95 19.10
CA THR A 385 9.53 -4.93 19.19
C THR A 385 8.96 -3.89 18.23
N MET A 386 8.06 -4.31 17.35
CA MET A 386 7.30 -3.40 16.51
C MET A 386 6.27 -2.66 17.37
N VAL A 387 6.36 -1.32 17.40
CA VAL A 387 5.39 -0.46 18.07
C VAL A 387 4.12 -0.35 17.23
N GLY A 388 4.29 -0.22 15.91
CA GLY A 388 3.18 -0.18 14.95
C GLY A 388 3.57 0.45 13.62
N ARG A 389 2.54 0.77 12.82
CA ARG A 389 2.65 1.43 11.52
C ARG A 389 1.79 2.68 11.48
N SER A 390 2.23 3.66 10.70
CA SER A 390 1.49 4.89 10.43
C SER A 390 1.69 5.31 8.98
N ILE A 391 0.71 5.97 8.39
CA ILE A 391 0.79 6.52 7.04
C ILE A 391 1.28 7.97 7.10
N THR A 392 2.17 8.35 6.21
CA THR A 392 2.67 9.73 6.13
C THR A 392 1.60 10.68 5.61
N ASP A 393 1.45 11.80 6.30
CA ASP A 393 0.51 12.87 5.94
C ASP A 393 1.02 13.74 4.76
N ALA A 394 0.30 14.82 4.44
CA ALA A 394 0.64 15.75 3.37
C ALA A 394 2.01 16.45 3.56
N GLN A 395 2.59 16.40 4.76
CA GLN A 395 3.94 16.89 5.07
C GLN A 395 4.97 15.76 5.07
N GLY A 396 4.58 14.55 4.65
CA GLY A 396 5.42 13.35 4.65
C GLY A 396 5.71 12.81 6.05
N ARG A 397 4.92 13.19 7.07
CA ARG A 397 5.14 12.81 8.46
C ARG A 397 4.23 11.68 8.89
N ALA A 398 4.82 10.60 9.38
CA ALA A 398 4.14 9.54 10.13
C ALA A 398 4.21 9.82 11.62
N ARG A 399 3.14 9.53 12.37
CA ARG A 399 3.04 9.75 13.82
C ARG A 399 2.44 8.53 14.51
N MET A 400 2.91 8.26 15.73
CA MET A 400 2.39 7.16 16.56
C MET A 400 2.54 7.45 18.04
N ALA A 401 1.52 7.16 18.80
CA ALA A 401 1.59 7.19 20.26
C ALA A 401 2.41 6.00 20.78
N PHE A 402 3.30 6.25 21.72
CA PHE A 402 4.12 5.23 22.37
C PHE A 402 4.22 5.54 23.86
N THR A 403 3.91 4.55 24.69
CA THR A 403 4.09 4.69 26.14
C THR A 403 5.46 4.18 26.53
N ILE A 404 6.29 5.04 27.11
CA ILE A 404 7.60 4.68 27.64
C ILE A 404 7.38 3.65 28.75
N PRO A 405 8.07 2.48 28.72
CA PRO A 405 7.91 1.48 29.78
C PRO A 405 8.15 2.08 31.16
N ALA A 406 7.25 1.82 32.10
CA ALA A 406 7.33 2.37 33.47
C ALA A 406 8.58 1.96 34.22
N ASN A 407 9.20 0.83 33.82
CA ASN A 407 10.43 0.29 34.42
C ASN A 407 11.70 0.63 33.61
N HIS A 408 11.62 1.54 32.65
CA HIS A 408 12.80 1.93 31.86
C HIS A 408 13.80 2.68 32.75
N GLN A 409 15.06 2.24 32.76
CA GLN A 409 16.14 2.78 33.61
C GLN A 409 17.15 3.63 32.84
N GLY A 410 17.04 3.69 31.51
CA GLY A 410 17.97 4.46 30.68
C GLY A 410 17.50 5.89 30.45
N SER A 411 18.44 6.80 30.18
CA SER A 411 18.15 8.19 29.79
C SER A 411 17.68 8.33 28.35
N GLN A 412 17.77 7.28 27.54
CA GLN A 412 17.38 7.29 26.13
C GLN A 412 16.84 5.94 25.68
N MET A 413 15.93 5.97 24.73
CA MET A 413 15.49 4.81 23.97
C MET A 413 15.71 5.08 22.48
N THR A 414 16.15 4.06 21.76
CA THR A 414 16.30 4.14 20.29
C THR A 414 15.06 3.59 19.60
N VAL A 415 14.54 4.36 18.67
CA VAL A 415 13.43 3.98 17.78
C VAL A 415 13.97 3.85 16.38
N ARG A 416 13.72 2.71 15.73
CA ARG A 416 13.97 2.54 14.30
C ARG A 416 12.71 2.88 13.53
N TYR A 417 12.84 3.77 12.58
CA TYR A 417 11.82 4.12 11.60
C TYR A 417 12.21 3.50 10.27
N THR A 418 11.29 2.79 9.65
CA THR A 418 11.49 2.16 8.33
C THR A 418 10.30 2.52 7.46
N ASP A 419 10.53 3.23 6.36
CA ASP A 419 9.48 3.47 5.38
C ASP A 419 9.29 2.27 4.45
N GLU A 420 8.21 2.26 3.69
CA GLU A 420 7.86 1.15 2.80
C GLU A 420 8.85 0.93 1.65
N ASN A 421 9.72 1.90 1.36
CA ASN A 421 10.80 1.78 0.39
C ASN A 421 12.09 1.19 1.00
N GLY A 422 12.04 0.80 2.27
CA GLY A 422 13.17 0.23 2.99
C GLY A 422 14.16 1.27 3.52
N ALA A 423 13.92 2.57 3.35
CA ALA A 423 14.74 3.60 3.98
C ALA A 423 14.57 3.55 5.50
N THR A 424 15.69 3.53 6.22
CA THR A 424 15.70 3.41 7.67
C THR A 424 16.46 4.54 8.34
N ALA A 425 15.97 4.97 9.51
CA ALA A 425 16.71 5.87 10.38
C ALA A 425 16.48 5.52 11.85
N LEU A 426 17.43 5.91 12.70
CA LEU A 426 17.32 5.77 14.14
C LEU A 426 17.01 7.13 14.75
N GLY A 427 15.91 7.22 15.47
CA GLY A 427 15.53 8.35 16.29
C GLY A 427 15.75 8.06 17.77
N ILE A 428 15.70 9.07 18.58
CA ILE A 428 15.93 9.02 20.02
C ILE A 428 14.68 9.52 20.75
N VAL A 429 14.23 8.76 21.73
CA VAL A 429 13.33 9.25 22.78
C VAL A 429 14.21 9.55 23.99
N ASN A 430 14.31 10.81 24.38
CA ASN A 430 14.97 11.19 25.61
C ASN A 430 14.05 10.81 26.78
N VAL A 431 14.52 9.96 27.67
CA VAL A 431 13.78 9.57 28.87
C VAL A 431 14.29 10.43 30.01
N THR A 432 13.44 11.35 30.43
CA THR A 432 13.73 12.07 31.68
C THR A 432 13.61 11.08 32.82
N PRO A 433 14.57 10.99 33.74
CA PRO A 433 14.44 10.14 34.89
C PRO A 433 13.09 10.37 35.56
N GLY A 434 12.32 9.31 35.75
CA GLY A 434 11.12 9.40 36.59
C GLY A 434 11.57 9.84 37.96
N CYS A 435 10.93 10.85 38.53
CA CYS A 435 11.17 11.19 39.91
C CYS A 435 11.02 9.95 40.78
N VAL A 436 12.09 9.49 41.40
CA VAL A 436 11.92 8.56 42.54
C VAL A 436 11.17 9.33 43.65
N ALA A 437 10.31 8.66 44.39
CA ALA A 437 9.43 9.34 45.34
C ALA A 437 10.19 10.29 46.30
N ALA A 438 11.45 10.01 46.58
CA ALA A 438 12.30 10.82 47.41
C ALA A 438 13.02 12.00 46.72
N ASP A 439 13.04 12.04 45.37
CA ASP A 439 13.53 13.15 44.57
C ASP A 439 12.35 14.10 44.31
N LEU A 440 12.15 15.00 45.31
CA LEU A 440 10.97 15.86 45.38
C LEU A 440 10.99 17.04 44.38
N ASN A 441 12.16 17.41 43.89
CA ASN A 441 12.33 18.46 42.87
C ASN A 441 12.50 17.88 41.46
N CYS A 442 12.62 16.54 41.34
CA CYS A 442 12.77 15.86 40.06
C CYS A 442 14.02 16.23 39.26
N ASP A 443 15.13 16.52 39.95
CA ASP A 443 16.42 16.88 39.31
C ASP A 443 17.29 15.63 39.01
N GLY A 444 16.84 14.44 39.40
CA GLY A 444 17.50 13.16 39.18
C GLY A 444 18.44 12.73 40.30
N ALA A 445 18.51 13.48 41.42
CA ALA A 445 19.35 13.18 42.56
C ALA A 445 18.62 13.47 43.89
N VAL A 446 18.57 12.50 44.79
CA VAL A 446 18.03 12.76 46.14
C VAL A 446 19.11 13.37 47.00
N ASN A 447 18.96 14.66 47.31
CA ASN A 447 20.00 15.46 47.96
C ASN A 447 19.43 16.51 48.95
N GLY A 448 20.26 17.49 49.36
CA GLY A 448 19.85 18.50 50.34
C GLY A 448 18.71 19.42 49.86
N THR A 449 18.44 19.52 48.57
CA THR A 449 17.32 20.29 48.04
C THR A 449 16.00 19.57 48.35
N ASP A 450 15.94 18.29 48.15
CA ASP A 450 14.77 17.43 48.45
C ASP A 450 14.47 17.39 49.94
N LEU A 451 15.54 17.30 50.77
CA LEU A 451 15.41 17.40 52.19
C LEU A 451 14.81 18.76 52.60
N GLY A 452 15.21 19.84 51.93
CA GLY A 452 14.64 21.17 52.13
C GLY A 452 13.15 21.23 51.81
N ILE A 453 12.71 20.59 50.72
CA ILE A 453 11.31 20.46 50.32
C ILE A 453 10.50 19.65 51.32
N LEU A 454 11.04 18.51 51.79
CA LEU A 454 10.42 17.66 52.79
C LEU A 454 10.21 18.43 54.11
N LEU A 455 11.25 19.11 54.58
CA LEU A 455 11.19 19.88 55.81
C LEU A 455 10.20 21.05 55.74
N ALA A 456 10.06 21.70 54.57
CA ALA A 456 9.09 22.76 54.34
C ALA A 456 7.62 22.25 54.40
N GLN A 457 7.39 20.97 54.19
CA GLN A 457 6.07 20.35 54.26
C GLN A 457 5.82 19.53 55.56
N TRP A 458 6.73 19.66 56.54
CA TRP A 458 6.64 18.91 57.77
C TRP A 458 5.32 19.11 58.51
N GLY A 459 4.66 18.01 58.91
CA GLY A 459 3.38 18.04 59.58
C GLY A 459 2.17 18.24 58.67
N THR A 460 2.35 18.26 57.35
CA THR A 460 1.26 18.40 56.36
C THR A 460 1.14 17.14 55.54
N GLY A 461 0.01 16.96 54.81
CA GLY A 461 -0.19 15.87 53.86
C GLY A 461 0.21 16.27 52.42
N GLY A 462 1.41 16.81 52.23
CA GLY A 462 1.91 17.31 50.97
C GLY A 462 2.57 16.26 50.07
N SER A 463 3.28 16.70 49.02
CA SER A 463 4.00 15.82 48.06
C SER A 463 5.19 15.12 48.70
N ALA A 464 5.67 15.56 49.88
CA ALA A 464 6.73 14.92 50.64
C ALA A 464 6.26 13.83 51.62
N ASP A 465 4.96 13.49 51.65
CA ASP A 465 4.37 12.33 52.30
C ASP A 465 4.69 11.09 51.45
N LEU A 466 5.88 10.52 51.65
CA LEU A 466 6.44 9.44 50.80
C LEU A 466 5.80 8.09 51.10
N ASN A 467 5.36 7.88 52.36
CA ASN A 467 4.69 6.66 52.78
C ASN A 467 3.15 6.70 52.59
N ARG A 468 2.63 7.91 52.24
CA ARG A 468 1.20 8.17 52.02
C ARG A 468 0.31 7.88 53.22
N ASP A 469 0.79 8.15 54.42
CA ASP A 469 0.04 8.00 55.65
C ASP A 469 -0.80 9.26 56.01
N GLY A 470 -0.65 10.34 55.22
CA GLY A 470 -1.37 11.59 55.34
C GLY A 470 -0.60 12.70 56.08
N THR A 471 0.66 12.43 56.52
CA THR A 471 1.43 13.42 57.27
C THR A 471 2.94 13.29 57.03
N VAL A 472 3.56 14.31 56.52
CA VAL A 472 5.03 14.39 56.35
C VAL A 472 5.69 14.40 57.73
N ASN A 473 6.45 13.36 58.06
CA ASN A 473 7.03 13.14 59.39
C ASN A 473 8.39 12.42 59.33
N GLY A 474 8.83 11.82 60.45
CA GLY A 474 10.12 11.14 60.55
C GLY A 474 10.25 9.88 59.68
N ASP A 475 9.13 9.22 59.34
CA ASP A 475 9.10 8.02 58.50
C ASP A 475 9.38 8.39 57.04
N ASP A 476 8.87 9.52 56.57
CA ASP A 476 9.17 10.06 55.25
C ASP A 476 10.60 10.54 55.14
N LEU A 477 11.10 11.20 56.17
CA LEU A 477 12.52 11.57 56.27
C LEU A 477 13.41 10.33 56.19
N GLY A 478 13.03 9.24 56.89
CA GLY A 478 13.75 7.98 56.82
C GLY A 478 13.79 7.40 55.39
N GLN A 479 12.68 7.46 54.67
CA GLN A 479 12.62 7.02 53.26
C GLN A 479 13.48 7.91 52.34
N LEU A 480 13.44 9.23 52.52
CA LEU A 480 14.27 10.16 51.76
C LEU A 480 15.75 9.88 51.99
N LEU A 481 16.16 9.76 53.25
CA LEU A 481 17.56 9.48 53.61
C LEU A 481 18.01 8.09 53.17
N GLY A 482 17.12 7.10 53.12
CA GLY A 482 17.38 5.78 52.55
C GLY A 482 17.62 5.78 51.04
N ALA A 483 17.15 6.78 50.32
CA ALA A 483 17.33 6.99 48.89
C ALA A 483 18.42 8.02 48.54
N TRP A 484 19.15 8.54 49.57
CA TRP A 484 20.14 9.58 49.41
C TRP A 484 21.32 9.12 48.55
N GLY A 485 21.66 9.89 47.45
CA GLY A 485 22.76 9.56 46.54
C GLY A 485 22.68 10.21 45.21
#